data_9c8a7882bc92bc770e30d6e71afb1dec
#
_entry.id   9c8a7882bc92bc770e30d6e71afb1dec
#
_cell.length_a   1.000
_cell.length_b   1.000
_cell.length_c   1.000
_cell.angle_alpha   90.00
_cell.angle_beta   90.00
_cell.angle_gamma   90.00
#
_symmetry.space_group_name_H-M   'P 1'
#
loop_
_entity.id
_entity.type
_entity.pdbx_description
1 polymer ?
#
loop_
_entity_poly.entity_id
_entity_poly.type
_entity_poly.pdbx_seq_one_letter_code
_entity_poly.pdbx_strand_id
1 'polypeptide(L)'
;MLLPLYHAWACLCFCAALVLGGYVLVMMYGSVGTVRRRRDYEEFEVDVPPGSLGLPVIGETLQFMAAIKSGRGFYDFVESRRLRCGRCFKTNIFGETHVFVSTATSAKMILNNDSGKFTKRYIRSIAQLVGNQSLLCASHQQHRHVRGHLNNFFSTCSLSAFIQQFDVLIVKSLDDWEHRGTVVVLDEALKITFKIMCRMLLSLESGRQLEMLQEDVSIVCKAMLAFPLRLPRTRFQRGIEARERIMSALETLITQRRLARTSHEDCLNYLLSNDDETECKKDPKLTTGEIKDNILTMIIAGHDTTASAITWMVKFLGENETVLDKLRAEQVCFAKKMSGRPFLKLEDIGEMSYASKVVKESLRMASVVPWFPRLVLQDCDIEGYKIKRGWNVNVNAKSVHFDPAVHDNPFEFNPSRFDDESKLPYSFLGFGAGGRTCLGMNMAKAMMLVFLHRLVTTYKWRVLDPDSTLEKWALFSRLKNGCPVLVTRLAEETTDALAD
;
A
#
# COMPACT_ATOMS: atom_id res chain seq x y z
N MET A 1 -52.10 19.08 -5.55
CA MET A 1 -51.76 17.68 -5.89
C MET A 1 -50.43 17.18 -5.23
N LEU A 2 -49.74 17.99 -4.43
CA LEU A 2 -48.48 17.63 -3.76
C LEU A 2 -48.61 17.19 -2.28
N LEU A 3 -49.73 17.49 -1.61
CA LEU A 3 -49.96 17.12 -0.20
C LEU A 3 -50.04 15.59 0.06
N PRO A 4 -50.70 14.75 -0.77
CA PRO A 4 -50.81 13.32 -0.46
C PRO A 4 -49.49 12.57 -0.62
N LEU A 5 -48.58 13.03 -1.45
CA LEU A 5 -47.24 12.46 -1.61
C LEU A 5 -46.35 12.70 -0.37
N TYR A 6 -46.46 13.87 0.26
CA TYR A 6 -45.67 14.19 1.46
C TYR A 6 -46.10 13.32 2.66
N HIS A 7 -47.42 13.10 2.82
CA HIS A 7 -47.95 12.20 3.86
C HIS A 7 -47.56 10.74 3.62
N ALA A 8 -47.56 10.28 2.38
CA ALA A 8 -47.12 8.93 2.04
C ALA A 8 -45.62 8.72 2.33
N TRP A 9 -44.76 9.70 2.01
CA TRP A 9 -43.33 9.67 2.35
C TRP A 9 -43.11 9.73 3.87
N ALA A 10 -43.79 10.56 4.59
CA ALA A 10 -43.72 10.66 6.06
C ALA A 10 -44.15 9.36 6.74
N CYS A 11 -45.24 8.72 6.27
CA CYS A 11 -45.68 7.41 6.76
C CYS A 11 -44.65 6.31 6.43
N LEU A 12 -44.03 6.28 5.24
CA LEU A 12 -42.99 5.33 4.87
C LEU A 12 -41.76 5.49 5.76
N CYS A 13 -41.33 6.72 6.00
CA CYS A 13 -40.19 7.01 6.90
C CYS A 13 -40.50 6.62 8.35
N PHE A 14 -41.73 6.86 8.82
CA PHE A 14 -42.16 6.49 10.15
C PHE A 14 -42.27 4.97 10.31
N CYS A 15 -42.85 4.26 9.31
CA CYS A 15 -42.89 2.80 9.30
C CYS A 15 -41.49 2.19 9.24
N ALA A 16 -40.57 2.74 8.40
CA ALA A 16 -39.18 2.31 8.36
C ALA A 16 -38.46 2.53 9.70
N ALA A 17 -38.72 3.67 10.38
CA ALA A 17 -38.18 3.96 11.70
C ALA A 17 -38.74 3.02 12.79
N LEU A 18 -40.05 2.67 12.74
CA LEU A 18 -40.64 1.71 13.64
C LEU A 18 -40.13 0.28 13.40
N VAL A 19 -39.95 -0.14 12.15
CA VAL A 19 -39.37 -1.44 11.81
C VAL A 19 -37.91 -1.49 12.25
N LEU A 20 -37.14 -0.43 12.02
CA LEU A 20 -35.74 -0.32 12.49
C LEU A 20 -35.68 -0.30 14.02
N GLY A 21 -36.54 0.45 14.67
CA GLY A 21 -36.65 0.52 16.14
C GLY A 21 -37.09 -0.81 16.74
N GLY A 22 -38.08 -1.49 16.16
CA GLY A 22 -38.52 -2.83 16.54
C GLY A 22 -37.41 -3.88 16.33
N TYR A 23 -36.71 -3.82 15.21
CA TYR A 23 -35.56 -4.68 14.92
C TYR A 23 -34.41 -4.46 15.92
N VAL A 24 -34.10 -3.20 16.24
CA VAL A 24 -33.10 -2.85 17.28
C VAL A 24 -33.52 -3.33 18.66
N LEU A 25 -34.82 -3.19 19.04
CA LEU A 25 -35.38 -3.69 20.30
C LEU A 25 -35.31 -5.22 20.37
N VAL A 26 -35.73 -5.95 19.32
CA VAL A 26 -35.65 -7.41 19.27
C VAL A 26 -34.18 -7.87 19.34
N MET A 27 -33.25 -7.16 18.67
CA MET A 27 -31.82 -7.42 18.78
C MET A 27 -31.28 -7.08 20.17
N MET A 28 -31.73 -6.01 20.82
CA MET A 28 -31.32 -5.67 22.18
C MET A 28 -31.91 -6.68 23.21
N TYR A 29 -33.16 -7.08 23.10
CA TYR A 29 -33.76 -8.09 23.99
C TYR A 29 -33.19 -9.50 23.70
N GLY A 30 -32.99 -9.87 22.44
CA GLY A 30 -32.30 -11.11 22.06
C GLY A 30 -30.86 -11.15 22.54
N SER A 31 -30.17 -10.02 22.57
CA SER A 31 -28.79 -9.95 23.06
C SER A 31 -28.67 -9.89 24.58
N VAL A 32 -29.70 -9.43 25.33
CA VAL A 32 -29.66 -9.51 26.80
C VAL A 32 -29.66 -10.97 27.27
N GLY A 33 -30.44 -11.83 26.61
CA GLY A 33 -30.42 -13.28 26.88
C GLY A 33 -29.10 -13.96 26.46
N THR A 34 -28.51 -13.52 25.34
CA THR A 34 -27.22 -14.01 24.86
C THR A 34 -26.05 -13.38 25.60
N VAL A 35 -26.14 -12.11 26.05
CA VAL A 35 -25.10 -11.45 26.87
C VAL A 35 -25.05 -12.07 28.27
N ARG A 36 -26.20 -12.43 28.87
CA ARG A 36 -26.21 -13.19 30.13
C ARG A 36 -25.61 -14.60 29.95
N ARG A 37 -26.01 -15.33 28.89
CA ARG A 37 -25.39 -16.61 28.54
C ARG A 37 -23.91 -16.46 28.14
N ARG A 38 -23.49 -15.36 27.48
CA ARG A 38 -22.11 -15.10 27.15
C ARG A 38 -21.25 -14.68 28.35
N ARG A 39 -21.79 -13.95 29.35
CA ARG A 39 -21.06 -13.69 30.60
C ARG A 39 -20.71 -15.00 31.32
N ASP A 40 -21.65 -15.93 31.34
CA ASP A 40 -21.40 -17.25 31.95
C ASP A 40 -20.43 -18.12 31.13
N TYR A 41 -20.21 -17.82 29.80
CA TYR A 41 -19.20 -18.46 28.96
C TYR A 41 -17.88 -17.70 28.89
N GLU A 42 -17.84 -16.38 29.09
CA GLU A 42 -16.60 -15.60 29.11
C GLU A 42 -15.75 -15.84 30.39
N GLU A 43 -16.36 -16.28 31.48
CA GLU A 43 -15.62 -16.65 32.68
C GLU A 43 -14.77 -17.94 32.54
N PHE A 44 -14.96 -18.72 31.46
CA PHE A 44 -14.21 -19.96 31.18
C PHE A 44 -13.30 -19.94 29.93
N GLU A 45 -13.22 -18.86 29.16
CA GLU A 45 -12.29 -18.76 28.02
C GLU A 45 -11.02 -17.95 28.36
N VAL A 46 -10.20 -18.45 29.29
CA VAL A 46 -8.89 -17.86 29.68
C VAL A 46 -7.89 -17.82 28.51
N ASP A 47 -8.16 -18.56 27.44
CA ASP A 47 -7.21 -18.80 26.35
C ASP A 47 -7.45 -17.95 25.06
N VAL A 48 -8.39 -16.99 25.03
CA VAL A 48 -8.63 -16.16 23.86
C VAL A 48 -8.09 -14.74 24.02
N PRO A 49 -7.67 -14.05 22.94
CA PRO A 49 -7.13 -12.70 23.04
C PRO A 49 -8.11 -11.75 23.75
N PRO A 50 -7.61 -10.87 24.65
CA PRO A 50 -8.43 -9.83 25.27
C PRO A 50 -8.95 -8.84 24.23
N GLY A 51 -10.01 -8.10 24.57
CA GLY A 51 -10.59 -7.08 23.71
C GLY A 51 -12.10 -7.09 23.69
N SER A 52 -12.70 -6.17 22.93
CA SER A 52 -14.14 -6.01 22.84
C SER A 52 -14.66 -6.46 21.47
N LEU A 53 -15.79 -7.14 21.46
CA LEU A 53 -16.50 -7.42 20.21
C LEU A 53 -17.47 -6.29 19.82
N GLY A 54 -17.60 -5.23 20.65
CA GLY A 54 -18.44 -4.08 20.39
C GLY A 54 -19.95 -4.39 20.37
N LEU A 55 -20.69 -3.63 19.58
CA LEU A 55 -22.14 -3.79 19.44
C LEU A 55 -22.49 -5.05 18.64
N PRO A 56 -23.66 -5.71 18.92
CA PRO A 56 -24.12 -6.83 18.12
C PRO A 56 -24.16 -6.49 16.62
N VAL A 57 -23.73 -7.40 15.75
CA VAL A 57 -23.70 -7.30 14.27
C VAL A 57 -22.69 -6.26 13.75
N ILE A 58 -22.70 -5.03 14.29
CA ILE A 58 -21.86 -3.92 13.79
C ILE A 58 -20.44 -3.99 14.37
N GLY A 59 -20.31 -4.54 15.59
CA GLY A 59 -19.02 -4.58 16.26
C GLY A 59 -18.51 -3.17 16.63
N GLU A 60 -17.24 -2.97 16.47
CA GLU A 60 -16.54 -1.69 16.64
C GLU A 60 -16.35 -0.92 15.31
N THR A 61 -17.12 -1.29 14.28
CA THR A 61 -17.01 -0.69 12.92
C THR A 61 -17.13 0.83 12.93
N LEU A 62 -18.06 1.39 13.72
CA LEU A 62 -18.23 2.85 13.79
C LEU A 62 -17.01 3.54 14.38
N GLN A 63 -16.36 2.95 15.40
CA GLN A 63 -15.14 3.47 15.99
C GLN A 63 -13.96 3.34 15.00
N PHE A 64 -13.87 2.23 14.27
CA PHE A 64 -12.92 2.03 13.20
C PHE A 64 -13.05 3.09 12.10
N MET A 65 -14.28 3.34 11.63
CA MET A 65 -14.58 4.35 10.62
C MET A 65 -14.28 5.78 11.12
N ALA A 66 -14.56 6.06 12.40
CA ALA A 66 -14.21 7.35 13.03
C ALA A 66 -12.70 7.55 13.10
N ALA A 67 -11.93 6.53 13.44
CA ALA A 67 -10.48 6.58 13.45
C ALA A 67 -9.89 6.83 12.05
N ILE A 68 -10.39 6.17 11.01
CA ILE A 68 -9.99 6.45 9.61
C ILE A 68 -10.27 7.91 9.23
N LYS A 69 -11.28 8.52 9.84
CA LYS A 69 -11.66 9.92 9.61
C LYS A 69 -10.82 10.92 10.41
N SER A 70 -10.11 10.49 11.46
CA SER A 70 -9.41 11.38 12.40
C SER A 70 -8.12 11.99 11.87
N GLY A 71 -7.57 11.47 10.75
CA GLY A 71 -6.28 11.94 10.19
C GLY A 71 -5.04 11.22 10.74
N ARG A 72 -5.19 10.32 11.73
CA ARG A 72 -4.16 9.35 12.15
C ARG A 72 -4.45 7.95 11.62
N GLY A 73 -5.58 7.81 10.94
CA GLY A 73 -5.97 6.64 10.21
C GLY A 73 -6.20 5.41 11.08
N PHE A 74 -5.98 4.28 10.47
CA PHE A 74 -6.10 2.97 11.08
C PHE A 74 -5.23 2.81 12.36
N TYR A 75 -4.09 3.48 12.43
CA TYR A 75 -3.16 3.36 13.56
C TYR A 75 -3.78 3.77 14.89
N ASP A 76 -4.55 4.86 14.94
CA ASP A 76 -5.21 5.30 16.18
C ASP A 76 -6.18 4.23 16.73
N PHE A 77 -6.91 3.57 15.84
CA PHE A 77 -7.82 2.50 16.25
C PHE A 77 -7.06 1.34 16.89
N VAL A 78 -5.96 0.92 16.29
CA VAL A 78 -5.16 -0.21 16.76
C VAL A 78 -4.37 0.16 18.02
N GLU A 79 -3.71 1.32 18.04
CA GLU A 79 -2.85 1.73 19.14
C GLU A 79 -3.63 1.94 20.44
N SER A 80 -4.81 2.57 20.37
CA SER A 80 -5.65 2.75 21.56
C SER A 80 -6.09 1.42 22.21
N ARG A 81 -6.20 0.35 21.41
CA ARG A 81 -6.54 -1.00 21.90
C ARG A 81 -5.30 -1.74 22.36
N ARG A 82 -4.20 -1.61 21.64
CA ARG A 82 -2.91 -2.17 22.05
C ARG A 82 -2.48 -1.70 23.45
N LEU A 83 -2.66 -0.42 23.74
CA LEU A 83 -2.37 0.16 25.05
C LEU A 83 -3.26 -0.39 26.16
N ARG A 84 -4.52 -0.74 25.86
CA ARG A 84 -5.47 -1.26 26.84
C ARG A 84 -5.45 -2.78 27.01
N CYS A 85 -5.24 -3.50 25.90
CA CYS A 85 -5.42 -4.94 25.83
C CYS A 85 -4.09 -5.71 25.62
N GLY A 86 -2.97 -5.01 25.39
CA GLY A 86 -1.69 -5.63 25.11
C GLY A 86 -1.38 -5.82 23.63
N ARG A 87 -0.30 -6.55 23.34
CA ARG A 87 0.26 -6.72 21.99
C ARG A 87 -0.57 -7.62 21.08
N CYS A 88 -1.40 -8.49 21.66
CA CYS A 88 -2.36 -9.35 20.96
C CYS A 88 -3.76 -9.06 21.49
N PHE A 89 -4.69 -8.62 20.65
CA PHE A 89 -6.07 -8.34 21.06
C PHE A 89 -7.06 -8.65 19.96
N LYS A 90 -8.33 -8.94 20.34
CA LYS A 90 -9.45 -9.16 19.43
C LYS A 90 -10.40 -7.96 19.38
N THR A 91 -11.04 -7.79 18.23
CA THR A 91 -12.14 -6.83 17.99
C THR A 91 -13.08 -7.38 16.93
N ASN A 92 -14.23 -6.75 16.73
CA ASN A 92 -15.12 -7.06 15.62
C ASN A 92 -15.27 -5.85 14.71
N ILE A 93 -14.94 -6.01 13.42
CA ILE A 93 -15.06 -4.96 12.40
C ILE A 93 -15.84 -5.52 11.21
N PHE A 94 -16.89 -4.84 10.80
CA PHE A 94 -17.80 -5.26 9.73
C PHE A 94 -18.42 -6.64 9.95
N GLY A 95 -18.70 -7.00 11.21
CA GLY A 95 -19.28 -8.28 11.59
C GLY A 95 -18.31 -9.45 11.61
N GLU A 96 -17.03 -9.23 11.32
CA GLU A 96 -15.98 -10.24 11.36
C GLU A 96 -15.05 -10.04 12.55
N THR A 97 -14.60 -11.15 13.17
CA THR A 97 -13.62 -11.09 14.26
C THR A 97 -12.23 -10.86 13.68
N HIS A 98 -11.57 -9.83 14.18
CA HIS A 98 -10.20 -9.47 13.86
C HIS A 98 -9.32 -9.58 15.10
N VAL A 99 -8.18 -10.23 14.96
CA VAL A 99 -7.11 -10.26 15.95
C VAL A 99 -5.96 -9.42 15.42
N PHE A 100 -5.44 -8.51 16.25
CA PHE A 100 -4.26 -7.71 15.92
C PHE A 100 -3.07 -8.20 16.73
N VAL A 101 -1.94 -8.40 16.05
CA VAL A 101 -0.66 -8.78 16.66
C VAL A 101 0.40 -7.75 16.32
N SER A 102 1.29 -7.48 17.28
CA SER A 102 2.20 -6.33 17.23
C SER A 102 3.66 -6.71 17.49
N THR A 103 4.04 -8.00 17.38
CA THR A 103 5.41 -8.47 17.64
C THR A 103 6.07 -9.03 16.38
N ALA A 104 7.41 -8.92 16.30
CA ALA A 104 8.19 -9.50 15.21
C ALA A 104 8.08 -11.03 15.17
N THR A 105 7.97 -11.69 16.34
CA THR A 105 7.80 -13.15 16.47
C THR A 105 6.48 -13.59 15.84
N SER A 106 5.37 -12.93 16.19
CA SER A 106 4.06 -13.22 15.60
C SER A 106 4.02 -12.89 14.12
N ALA A 107 4.67 -11.81 13.70
CA ALA A 107 4.82 -11.47 12.27
C ALA A 107 5.53 -12.60 11.51
N LYS A 108 6.64 -13.12 12.03
CA LYS A 108 7.38 -14.25 11.46
C LYS A 108 6.49 -15.48 11.31
N MET A 109 5.80 -15.85 12.40
CA MET A 109 4.92 -17.02 12.44
C MET A 109 3.79 -16.94 11.40
N ILE A 110 3.14 -15.79 11.31
CA ILE A 110 1.96 -15.61 10.46
C ILE A 110 2.35 -15.45 8.99
N LEU A 111 3.36 -14.61 8.69
CA LEU A 111 3.72 -14.27 7.32
C LEU A 111 4.45 -15.39 6.59
N ASN A 112 5.17 -16.27 7.30
CA ASN A 112 5.81 -17.44 6.70
C ASN A 112 4.86 -18.63 6.51
N ASN A 113 3.67 -18.62 7.10
CA ASN A 113 2.77 -19.76 7.11
C ASN A 113 1.56 -19.58 6.17
N ASP A 114 1.76 -18.85 5.08
CA ASP A 114 0.70 -18.47 4.11
C ASP A 114 0.11 -19.67 3.34
N SER A 115 0.70 -20.86 3.43
CA SER A 115 0.20 -22.07 2.75
C SER A 115 -0.39 -23.13 3.67
N GLY A 116 -0.27 -22.93 4.98
CA GLY A 116 -0.73 -23.90 5.99
C GLY A 116 -1.90 -23.36 6.79
N LYS A 117 -1.62 -22.63 7.84
CA LYS A 117 -2.64 -22.15 8.79
C LYS A 117 -3.31 -20.84 8.37
N PHE A 118 -2.71 -20.07 7.45
CA PHE A 118 -3.16 -18.75 7.06
C PHE A 118 -3.28 -18.60 5.56
N THR A 119 -4.22 -17.74 5.11
CA THR A 119 -4.28 -17.27 3.72
C THR A 119 -4.53 -15.77 3.67
N LYS A 120 -4.14 -15.12 2.58
CA LYS A 120 -4.38 -13.69 2.42
C LYS A 120 -5.87 -13.44 2.14
N ARG A 121 -6.43 -12.44 2.82
CA ARG A 121 -7.81 -11.99 2.59
C ARG A 121 -7.88 -10.48 2.76
N TYR A 122 -8.47 -9.84 1.78
CA TYR A 122 -8.86 -8.43 1.86
C TYR A 122 -10.37 -8.29 2.08
N ILE A 123 -10.79 -7.15 2.60
CA ILE A 123 -12.21 -6.81 2.70
C ILE A 123 -12.83 -6.81 1.29
N ARG A 124 -14.11 -7.20 1.21
CA ARG A 124 -14.82 -7.39 -0.07
C ARG A 124 -14.79 -6.18 -0.98
N SER A 125 -14.84 -4.96 -0.42
CA SER A 125 -14.77 -3.72 -1.20
C SER A 125 -13.47 -3.61 -1.98
N ILE A 126 -12.32 -3.90 -1.37
CA ILE A 126 -11.02 -3.88 -2.04
C ILE A 126 -10.99 -4.94 -3.14
N ALA A 127 -11.40 -6.18 -2.82
CA ALA A 127 -11.38 -7.28 -3.79
C ALA A 127 -12.24 -7.00 -5.04
N GLN A 128 -13.38 -6.34 -4.88
CA GLN A 128 -14.24 -5.93 -6.01
C GLN A 128 -13.61 -4.83 -6.88
N LEU A 129 -12.80 -3.95 -6.28
CA LEU A 129 -12.16 -2.84 -6.99
C LEU A 129 -10.87 -3.26 -7.71
N VAL A 130 -10.05 -4.12 -7.11
CA VAL A 130 -8.79 -4.57 -7.72
C VAL A 130 -8.96 -5.84 -8.57
N GLY A 131 -10.02 -6.59 -8.36
CA GLY A 131 -10.32 -7.87 -9.03
C GLY A 131 -9.99 -9.10 -8.18
N ASN A 132 -10.89 -10.06 -8.21
CA ASN A 132 -10.75 -11.31 -7.44
C ASN A 132 -9.63 -12.22 -7.97
N GLN A 133 -9.26 -12.08 -9.25
CA GLN A 133 -8.20 -12.85 -9.91
C GLN A 133 -6.82 -12.19 -9.79
N SER A 134 -6.74 -11.05 -9.11
CA SER A 134 -5.48 -10.32 -8.93
C SER A 134 -4.55 -11.03 -7.94
N LEU A 135 -3.24 -10.86 -8.11
CA LEU A 135 -2.20 -11.35 -7.21
C LEU A 135 -2.47 -10.96 -5.74
N LEU A 136 -3.11 -9.80 -5.54
CA LEU A 136 -3.44 -9.29 -4.21
C LEU A 136 -4.51 -10.14 -3.52
N CYS A 137 -5.55 -10.60 -4.26
CA CYS A 137 -6.72 -11.28 -3.74
C CYS A 137 -6.70 -12.80 -3.98
N ALA A 138 -5.81 -13.29 -4.83
CA ALA A 138 -5.72 -14.68 -5.25
C ALA A 138 -5.52 -15.64 -4.07
N SER A 139 -6.16 -16.82 -4.14
CA SER A 139 -5.92 -17.96 -3.26
C SER A 139 -4.45 -18.41 -3.34
N HIS A 140 -4.02 -19.28 -2.42
CA HIS A 140 -2.61 -19.70 -2.39
C HIS A 140 -2.13 -20.31 -3.73
N GLN A 141 -2.89 -21.23 -4.32
CA GLN A 141 -2.53 -21.87 -5.60
C GLN A 141 -2.52 -20.87 -6.76
N GLN A 142 -3.58 -20.10 -6.89
CA GLN A 142 -3.69 -19.06 -7.92
C GLN A 142 -2.62 -17.97 -7.76
N HIS A 143 -2.30 -17.58 -6.53
CA HIS A 143 -1.21 -16.64 -6.27
C HIS A 143 0.15 -17.17 -6.74
N ARG A 144 0.46 -18.45 -6.43
CA ARG A 144 1.71 -19.08 -6.89
C ARG A 144 1.79 -19.09 -8.41
N HIS A 145 0.69 -19.45 -9.07
CA HIS A 145 0.57 -19.47 -10.53
C HIS A 145 0.79 -18.07 -11.13
N VAL A 146 0.00 -17.08 -10.73
CA VAL A 146 0.12 -15.69 -11.23
C VAL A 146 1.50 -15.11 -10.92
N ARG A 147 2.01 -15.32 -9.68
CA ARG A 147 3.32 -14.84 -9.29
C ARG A 147 4.45 -15.46 -10.13
N GLY A 148 4.34 -16.73 -10.49
CA GLY A 148 5.29 -17.41 -11.37
C GLY A 148 5.44 -16.71 -12.71
N HIS A 149 4.33 -16.34 -13.35
CA HIS A 149 4.34 -15.59 -14.60
C HIS A 149 4.90 -14.18 -14.47
N LEU A 150 4.68 -13.51 -13.34
CA LEU A 150 5.12 -12.11 -13.13
C LEU A 150 6.57 -11.99 -12.64
N ASN A 151 7.09 -12.96 -11.89
CA ASN A 151 8.42 -12.88 -11.28
C ASN A 151 9.54 -12.57 -12.29
N ASN A 152 9.50 -13.20 -13.47
CA ASN A 152 10.53 -13.01 -14.48
C ASN A 152 10.55 -11.56 -14.98
N PHE A 153 9.38 -10.95 -15.18
CA PHE A 153 9.28 -9.54 -15.60
C PHE A 153 9.79 -8.58 -14.52
N PHE A 154 9.57 -8.89 -13.23
CA PHE A 154 10.07 -8.09 -12.11
C PHE A 154 11.46 -8.54 -11.62
N SER A 155 12.16 -9.37 -12.38
CA SER A 155 13.53 -9.79 -12.07
C SER A 155 14.51 -8.61 -12.20
N THR A 156 15.67 -8.74 -11.58
CA THR A 156 16.73 -7.73 -11.64
C THR A 156 17.22 -7.50 -13.07
N CYS A 157 17.29 -8.58 -13.87
CA CYS A 157 17.71 -8.49 -15.27
C CYS A 157 16.72 -7.66 -16.12
N SER A 158 15.43 -7.94 -16.03
CA SER A 158 14.40 -7.16 -16.74
C SER A 158 14.33 -5.71 -16.25
N LEU A 159 14.55 -5.49 -14.95
CA LEU A 159 14.55 -4.15 -14.37
C LEU A 159 15.65 -3.26 -14.94
N SER A 160 16.83 -3.80 -15.28
CA SER A 160 17.95 -3.03 -15.82
C SER A 160 17.57 -2.23 -17.08
N ALA A 161 16.68 -2.76 -17.91
CA ALA A 161 16.21 -2.08 -19.12
C ALA A 161 15.37 -0.81 -18.83
N PHE A 162 14.77 -0.74 -17.63
CA PHE A 162 13.88 0.37 -17.26
C PHE A 162 14.58 1.47 -16.44
N ILE A 163 15.76 1.22 -15.87
CA ILE A 163 16.43 2.20 -14.98
C ILE A 163 16.70 3.53 -15.68
N GLN A 164 17.25 3.49 -16.89
CA GLN A 164 17.48 4.70 -17.68
C GLN A 164 16.17 5.47 -17.94
N GLN A 165 15.10 4.75 -18.20
CA GLN A 165 13.79 5.37 -18.46
C GLN A 165 13.23 6.04 -17.18
N PHE A 166 13.44 5.42 -16.01
CA PHE A 166 13.07 6.03 -14.71
C PHE A 166 13.85 7.32 -14.51
N ASP A 167 15.16 7.28 -14.77
CA ASP A 167 16.07 8.42 -14.60
C ASP A 167 15.65 9.61 -15.47
N VAL A 168 15.40 9.40 -16.76
CA VAL A 168 14.92 10.43 -17.70
C VAL A 168 13.63 11.09 -17.22
N LEU A 169 12.65 10.28 -16.79
CA LEU A 169 11.35 10.78 -16.33
C LEU A 169 11.48 11.58 -15.03
N ILE A 170 12.36 11.13 -14.12
CA ILE A 170 12.60 11.79 -12.84
C ILE A 170 13.32 13.12 -13.06
N VAL A 171 14.39 13.15 -13.85
CA VAL A 171 15.12 14.40 -14.17
C VAL A 171 14.17 15.44 -14.76
N LYS A 172 13.42 15.07 -15.80
CA LYS A 172 12.44 15.97 -16.40
C LYS A 172 11.41 16.53 -15.41
N SER A 173 10.96 15.70 -14.48
CA SER A 173 9.99 16.14 -13.47
C SER A 173 10.61 17.10 -12.44
N LEU A 174 11.85 16.84 -12.02
CA LEU A 174 12.57 17.69 -11.06
C LEU A 174 12.92 19.06 -11.65
N ASP A 175 13.26 19.14 -12.93
CA ASP A 175 13.46 20.42 -13.63
C ASP A 175 12.17 21.27 -13.63
N ASP A 176 11.00 20.67 -13.81
CA ASP A 176 9.71 21.35 -13.68
C ASP A 176 9.46 21.89 -12.23
N TRP A 177 10.02 21.23 -11.21
CA TRP A 177 9.88 21.67 -9.81
C TRP A 177 10.61 22.99 -9.55
N GLU A 178 11.82 23.11 -10.08
CA GLU A 178 12.62 24.31 -9.96
C GLU A 178 11.90 25.55 -10.50
N HIS A 179 11.32 25.43 -11.70
CA HIS A 179 10.61 26.54 -12.33
C HIS A 179 9.36 27.00 -11.54
N ARG A 180 8.74 26.09 -10.80
CA ARG A 180 7.56 26.40 -9.95
C ARG A 180 7.94 26.89 -8.55
N GLY A 181 9.15 26.58 -8.08
CA GLY A 181 9.65 26.89 -6.75
C GLY A 181 8.96 26.14 -5.63
N THR A 182 7.64 26.29 -5.49
CA THR A 182 6.84 25.55 -4.49
C THR A 182 6.06 24.42 -5.14
N VAL A 183 6.21 23.20 -4.62
CA VAL A 183 5.53 22.00 -5.13
C VAL A 183 4.98 21.14 -3.99
N VAL A 184 3.92 20.40 -4.26
CA VAL A 184 3.39 19.36 -3.36
C VAL A 184 3.99 18.03 -3.79
N VAL A 185 4.91 17.49 -2.97
CA VAL A 185 5.72 16.30 -3.32
C VAL A 185 4.85 15.11 -3.69
N LEU A 186 3.77 14.87 -2.96
CA LEU A 186 2.86 13.74 -3.22
C LEU A 186 2.25 13.81 -4.61
N ASP A 187 1.78 14.98 -5.03
CA ASP A 187 1.14 15.15 -6.34
C ASP A 187 2.11 14.88 -7.48
N GLU A 188 3.34 15.34 -7.33
CA GLU A 188 4.39 15.11 -8.32
C GLU A 188 4.88 13.65 -8.32
N ALA A 189 5.10 13.08 -7.13
CA ALA A 189 5.48 11.67 -7.02
C ALA A 189 4.41 10.74 -7.60
N LEU A 190 3.12 11.05 -7.41
CA LEU A 190 2.01 10.32 -8.03
C LEU A 190 2.05 10.41 -9.58
N LYS A 191 2.40 11.57 -10.15
CA LYS A 191 2.55 11.72 -11.60
C LYS A 191 3.73 10.93 -12.14
N ILE A 192 4.88 11.01 -11.48
CA ILE A 192 6.11 10.30 -11.88
C ILE A 192 5.89 8.80 -11.84
N THR A 193 5.47 8.28 -10.68
CA THR A 193 5.30 6.83 -10.48
C THR A 193 4.21 6.26 -11.38
N PHE A 194 3.13 7.01 -11.66
CA PHE A 194 2.10 6.59 -12.58
C PHE A 194 2.63 6.44 -14.01
N LYS A 195 3.35 7.45 -14.51
CA LYS A 195 3.97 7.40 -15.84
C LYS A 195 4.95 6.23 -15.97
N ILE A 196 5.81 6.04 -14.98
CA ILE A 196 6.75 4.91 -14.94
C ILE A 196 5.99 3.58 -15.01
N MET A 197 4.96 3.40 -14.18
CA MET A 197 4.17 2.16 -14.17
C MET A 197 3.46 1.91 -15.50
N CYS A 198 2.83 2.92 -16.08
CA CYS A 198 2.11 2.78 -17.34
C CYS A 198 3.06 2.51 -18.52
N ARG A 199 4.24 3.14 -18.53
CA ARG A 199 5.26 2.86 -19.55
C ARG A 199 5.76 1.43 -19.45
N MET A 200 6.14 0.99 -18.25
CA MET A 200 6.67 -0.35 -18.01
C MET A 200 5.65 -1.46 -18.24
N LEU A 201 4.38 -1.22 -17.86
CA LEU A 201 3.35 -2.25 -17.96
C LEU A 201 2.62 -2.29 -19.30
N LEU A 202 2.48 -1.13 -19.98
CA LEU A 202 1.59 -0.94 -21.12
C LEU A 202 2.24 -0.19 -22.30
N SER A 203 3.49 0.29 -22.19
CA SER A 203 4.14 1.19 -23.13
C SER A 203 3.36 2.49 -23.39
N LEU A 204 2.60 2.97 -22.37
CA LEU A 204 1.87 4.23 -22.45
C LEU A 204 2.72 5.35 -21.83
N GLU A 205 3.07 6.36 -22.63
CA GLU A 205 3.97 7.46 -22.22
C GLU A 205 3.25 8.80 -22.05
N SER A 206 2.26 9.07 -22.89
CA SER A 206 1.56 10.36 -22.93
C SER A 206 0.22 10.25 -23.67
N GLY A 207 -0.55 11.33 -23.63
CA GLY A 207 -1.80 11.47 -24.37
C GLY A 207 -3.03 11.11 -23.56
N ARG A 208 -4.20 11.31 -24.20
CA ARG A 208 -5.50 11.21 -23.58
C ARG A 208 -5.78 9.87 -22.89
N GLN A 209 -5.26 8.76 -23.43
CA GLN A 209 -5.45 7.44 -22.83
C GLN A 209 -4.77 7.34 -21.46
N LEU A 210 -3.53 7.86 -21.33
CA LEU A 210 -2.81 7.89 -20.06
C LEU A 210 -3.51 8.75 -19.02
N GLU A 211 -4.01 9.93 -19.43
CA GLU A 211 -4.73 10.87 -18.56
C GLU A 211 -6.03 10.25 -18.02
N MET A 212 -6.86 9.67 -18.92
CA MET A 212 -8.09 8.99 -18.53
C MET A 212 -7.81 7.80 -17.60
N LEU A 213 -6.77 7.01 -17.86
CA LEU A 213 -6.39 5.89 -17.02
C LEU A 213 -5.94 6.39 -15.64
N GLN A 214 -5.20 7.49 -15.56
CA GLN A 214 -4.75 8.10 -14.29
C GLN A 214 -5.95 8.58 -13.46
N GLU A 215 -6.91 9.23 -14.07
CA GLU A 215 -8.13 9.68 -13.41
C GLU A 215 -8.94 8.50 -12.87
N ASP A 216 -9.19 7.49 -13.68
CA ASP A 216 -9.95 6.31 -13.27
C ASP A 216 -9.23 5.50 -12.16
N VAL A 217 -7.92 5.32 -12.25
CA VAL A 217 -7.12 4.69 -11.19
C VAL A 217 -7.21 5.48 -9.88
N SER A 218 -7.13 6.81 -9.94
CA SER A 218 -7.30 7.68 -8.75
C SER A 218 -8.69 7.50 -8.11
N ILE A 219 -9.76 7.40 -8.91
CA ILE A 219 -11.12 7.14 -8.43
C ILE A 219 -11.21 5.76 -7.75
N VAL A 220 -10.60 4.72 -8.34
CA VAL A 220 -10.54 3.37 -7.75
C VAL A 220 -9.81 3.40 -6.41
N CYS A 221 -8.63 4.03 -6.33
CA CYS A 221 -7.86 4.13 -5.08
C CYS A 221 -8.66 4.81 -3.96
N LYS A 222 -9.35 5.91 -4.26
CA LYS A 222 -10.19 6.65 -3.29
C LYS A 222 -11.43 5.86 -2.84
N ALA A 223 -11.84 4.84 -3.59
CA ALA A 223 -12.99 4.00 -3.27
C ALA A 223 -12.65 2.77 -2.40
N MET A 224 -11.37 2.39 -2.28
CA MET A 224 -10.96 1.12 -1.64
C MET A 224 -11.43 0.96 -0.19
N LEU A 225 -11.38 2.03 0.61
CA LEU A 225 -11.86 2.04 2.00
C LEU A 225 -13.28 2.63 2.14
N ALA A 226 -13.96 2.91 1.02
CA ALA A 226 -15.34 3.37 1.06
C ALA A 226 -16.28 2.23 1.51
N PHE A 227 -17.36 2.60 2.18
CA PHE A 227 -18.41 1.65 2.51
C PHE A 227 -19.01 1.06 1.22
N PRO A 228 -19.17 -0.27 1.08
CA PRO A 228 -19.52 -0.93 -0.19
C PRO A 228 -21.02 -0.77 -0.56
N LEU A 229 -21.50 0.47 -0.59
CA LEU A 229 -22.85 0.81 -1.02
C LEU A 229 -22.87 1.03 -2.54
N ARG A 230 -23.64 0.18 -3.24
CA ARG A 230 -23.90 0.29 -4.69
C ARG A 230 -25.07 1.21 -4.98
N LEU A 231 -25.01 2.45 -4.48
CA LEU A 231 -25.99 3.49 -4.78
C LEU A 231 -25.37 4.55 -5.68
N PRO A 232 -26.13 5.17 -6.59
CA PRO A 232 -25.64 6.23 -7.46
C PRO A 232 -24.91 7.32 -6.66
N ARG A 233 -23.83 7.86 -7.21
CA ARG A 233 -22.99 8.93 -6.62
C ARG A 233 -22.20 8.55 -5.36
N THR A 234 -22.30 7.33 -4.83
CA THR A 234 -21.42 6.90 -3.72
C THR A 234 -19.98 6.72 -4.22
N ARG A 235 -19.00 6.87 -3.32
CA ARG A 235 -17.58 6.65 -3.66
C ARG A 235 -17.34 5.25 -4.20
N PHE A 236 -17.95 4.24 -3.57
CA PHE A 236 -17.77 2.86 -3.98
C PHE A 236 -18.32 2.60 -5.38
N GLN A 237 -19.55 3.07 -5.67
CA GLN A 237 -20.16 2.92 -6.99
C GLN A 237 -19.33 3.60 -8.09
N ARG A 238 -18.85 4.83 -7.86
CA ARG A 238 -17.94 5.51 -8.79
C ARG A 238 -16.63 4.73 -9.00
N GLY A 239 -16.11 4.09 -7.95
CA GLY A 239 -14.94 3.22 -8.06
C GLY A 239 -15.19 2.00 -8.94
N ILE A 240 -16.36 1.36 -8.83
CA ILE A 240 -16.77 0.24 -9.70
C ILE A 240 -16.87 0.68 -11.15
N GLU A 241 -17.54 1.80 -11.42
CA GLU A 241 -17.69 2.37 -12.77
C GLU A 241 -16.32 2.74 -13.39
N ALA A 242 -15.40 3.33 -12.60
CA ALA A 242 -14.04 3.61 -13.05
C ALA A 242 -13.28 2.31 -13.38
N ARG A 243 -13.41 1.26 -12.54
CA ARG A 243 -12.82 -0.05 -12.82
C ARG A 243 -13.37 -0.64 -14.13
N GLU A 244 -14.66 -0.56 -14.38
CA GLU A 244 -15.27 -1.04 -15.63
C GLU A 244 -14.69 -0.34 -16.86
N ARG A 245 -14.47 0.99 -16.81
CA ARG A 245 -13.80 1.73 -17.88
C ARG A 245 -12.35 1.27 -18.07
N ILE A 246 -11.60 1.08 -17.00
CA ILE A 246 -10.23 0.55 -17.05
C ILE A 246 -10.22 -0.84 -17.69
N MET A 247 -11.12 -1.75 -17.27
CA MET A 247 -11.20 -3.10 -17.83
C MET A 247 -11.53 -3.09 -19.33
N SER A 248 -12.38 -2.19 -19.79
CA SER A 248 -12.71 -2.01 -21.20
C SER A 248 -11.51 -1.45 -22.00
N ALA A 249 -10.79 -0.47 -21.45
CA ALA A 249 -9.59 0.07 -22.08
C ALA A 249 -8.49 -1.00 -22.22
N LEU A 250 -8.27 -1.80 -21.16
CA LEU A 250 -7.30 -2.92 -21.20
C LEU A 250 -7.72 -4.00 -22.21
N GLU A 251 -9.00 -4.34 -22.31
CA GLU A 251 -9.51 -5.28 -23.33
C GLU A 251 -9.21 -4.80 -24.74
N THR A 252 -9.48 -3.53 -25.01
CA THR A 252 -9.18 -2.90 -26.31
C THR A 252 -7.69 -2.97 -26.62
N LEU A 253 -6.83 -2.65 -25.64
CA LEU A 253 -5.38 -2.68 -25.82
C LEU A 253 -4.87 -4.12 -26.07
N ILE A 254 -5.36 -5.10 -25.31
CA ILE A 254 -5.01 -6.52 -25.49
C ILE A 254 -5.41 -6.98 -26.89
N THR A 255 -6.62 -6.66 -27.35
CA THR A 255 -7.11 -7.02 -28.68
C THR A 255 -6.25 -6.41 -29.79
N GLN A 256 -5.92 -5.12 -29.66
CA GLN A 256 -5.03 -4.42 -30.60
C GLN A 256 -3.65 -5.07 -30.66
N ARG A 257 -3.06 -5.43 -29.51
CA ARG A 257 -1.74 -6.10 -29.44
C ARG A 257 -1.75 -7.48 -30.11
N ARG A 258 -2.78 -8.27 -29.88
CA ARG A 258 -2.95 -9.58 -30.53
C ARG A 258 -3.12 -9.48 -32.05
N LEU A 259 -3.81 -8.46 -32.54
CA LEU A 259 -4.02 -8.24 -33.97
C LEU A 259 -2.79 -7.67 -34.69
N ALA A 260 -2.16 -6.67 -34.09
CA ALA A 260 -1.07 -5.91 -34.73
C ALA A 260 0.26 -6.66 -34.77
N ARG A 261 0.47 -7.72 -34.01
CA ARG A 261 1.73 -8.47 -33.83
C ARG A 261 2.95 -7.55 -33.58
N THR A 262 2.69 -6.35 -33.03
CA THR A 262 3.77 -5.41 -32.71
C THR A 262 4.50 -5.85 -31.44
N SER A 263 5.83 -5.90 -31.52
CA SER A 263 6.65 -6.18 -30.34
C SER A 263 6.77 -4.91 -29.50
N HIS A 264 6.43 -5.01 -28.23
CA HIS A 264 6.65 -3.97 -27.21
C HIS A 264 7.45 -4.54 -26.06
N GLU A 265 8.37 -3.78 -25.53
CA GLU A 265 9.18 -4.17 -24.37
C GLU A 265 8.45 -3.82 -23.06
N ASP A 266 7.26 -4.39 -22.85
CA ASP A 266 6.45 -4.15 -21.66
C ASP A 266 5.85 -5.43 -21.07
N CYS A 267 5.28 -5.31 -19.85
CA CYS A 267 4.70 -6.44 -19.14
C CYS A 267 3.51 -7.07 -19.89
N LEU A 268 2.67 -6.25 -20.52
CA LEU A 268 1.52 -6.78 -21.26
C LEU A 268 1.98 -7.65 -22.42
N ASN A 269 2.95 -7.19 -23.22
CA ASN A 269 3.48 -7.97 -24.32
C ASN A 269 4.18 -9.23 -23.82
N TYR A 270 4.95 -9.14 -22.73
CA TYR A 270 5.56 -10.32 -22.08
C TYR A 270 4.51 -11.36 -21.66
N LEU A 271 3.37 -10.94 -21.10
CA LEU A 271 2.29 -11.86 -20.71
C LEU A 271 1.55 -12.45 -21.92
N LEU A 272 1.44 -11.71 -23.04
CA LEU A 272 0.80 -12.15 -24.27
C LEU A 272 1.72 -13.02 -25.13
N SER A 273 3.04 -12.77 -25.18
CA SER A 273 4.01 -13.55 -25.98
C SER A 273 4.27 -14.96 -25.42
N ASN A 274 4.01 -15.18 -24.14
CA ASN A 274 3.96 -16.53 -23.59
C ASN A 274 2.80 -17.39 -24.18
N ASP A 275 2.04 -16.82 -25.15
CA ASP A 275 1.02 -17.50 -25.91
C ASP A 275 1.56 -18.36 -27.09
N ASP A 276 2.82 -18.19 -27.53
CA ASP A 276 3.40 -18.96 -28.62
C ASP A 276 3.85 -20.35 -28.18
N GLU A 277 3.53 -21.35 -29.02
CA GLU A 277 3.46 -22.80 -28.74
C GLU A 277 4.81 -23.53 -28.61
N THR A 278 5.90 -22.90 -28.32
CA THR A 278 7.19 -23.57 -28.23
C THR A 278 7.69 -23.70 -26.81
N GLU A 279 7.66 -24.93 -26.35
CA GLU A 279 8.26 -25.52 -25.16
C GLU A 279 7.32 -25.86 -23.98
N CYS A 280 7.43 -27.14 -23.57
CA CYS A 280 6.80 -27.81 -22.46
C CYS A 280 6.80 -27.06 -21.12
N LYS A 281 6.09 -25.93 -20.99
CA LYS A 281 5.83 -25.35 -19.67
C LYS A 281 4.60 -25.99 -19.08
N LYS A 282 4.76 -26.68 -17.95
CA LYS A 282 3.70 -27.42 -17.22
C LYS A 282 2.61 -26.51 -16.62
N ASP A 283 2.75 -25.19 -16.64
CA ASP A 283 1.80 -24.28 -16.01
C ASP A 283 0.84 -23.68 -17.06
N PRO A 284 -0.47 -23.66 -16.76
CA PRO A 284 -1.47 -23.08 -17.64
C PRO A 284 -1.23 -21.58 -17.82
N LYS A 285 -1.60 -21.05 -18.98
CA LYS A 285 -1.50 -19.61 -19.31
C LYS A 285 -2.44 -18.76 -18.46
N LEU A 286 -2.12 -17.48 -18.29
CA LEU A 286 -3.03 -16.53 -17.65
C LEU A 286 -4.20 -16.22 -18.59
N THR A 287 -5.39 -16.24 -18.04
CA THR A 287 -6.61 -15.77 -18.74
C THR A 287 -6.56 -14.27 -18.97
N THR A 288 -7.28 -13.77 -19.97
CA THR A 288 -7.42 -12.33 -20.20
C THR A 288 -7.95 -11.59 -18.95
N GLY A 289 -8.85 -12.22 -18.18
CA GLY A 289 -9.35 -11.67 -16.91
C GLY A 289 -8.24 -11.53 -15.87
N GLU A 290 -7.40 -12.56 -15.69
CA GLU A 290 -6.25 -12.51 -14.80
C GLU A 290 -5.23 -11.45 -15.24
N ILE A 291 -4.95 -11.33 -16.53
CA ILE A 291 -4.04 -10.30 -17.07
C ILE A 291 -4.57 -8.92 -16.72
N LYS A 292 -5.84 -8.62 -17.01
CA LYS A 292 -6.45 -7.31 -16.73
C LYS A 292 -6.45 -6.96 -15.23
N ASP A 293 -6.89 -7.90 -14.38
CA ASP A 293 -6.92 -7.68 -12.93
C ASP A 293 -5.50 -7.47 -12.36
N ASN A 294 -4.51 -8.16 -12.89
CA ASN A 294 -3.12 -8.02 -12.44
C ASN A 294 -2.45 -6.75 -12.96
N ILE A 295 -2.69 -6.34 -14.20
CA ILE A 295 -2.21 -5.04 -14.71
C ILE A 295 -2.75 -3.90 -13.86
N LEU A 296 -4.07 -3.87 -13.60
CA LEU A 296 -4.67 -2.84 -12.72
C LEU A 296 -4.05 -2.87 -11.32
N THR A 297 -3.90 -4.06 -10.74
CA THR A 297 -3.31 -4.23 -9.41
C THR A 297 -1.87 -3.73 -9.36
N MET A 298 -1.06 -4.03 -10.37
CA MET A 298 0.34 -3.58 -10.45
C MET A 298 0.44 -2.07 -10.60
N ILE A 299 -0.42 -1.44 -11.43
CA ILE A 299 -0.48 0.02 -11.54
C ILE A 299 -0.77 0.64 -10.17
N ILE A 300 -1.84 0.20 -9.50
CA ILE A 300 -2.22 0.74 -8.18
C ILE A 300 -1.13 0.51 -7.14
N ALA A 301 -0.61 -0.71 -7.05
CA ALA A 301 0.37 -1.08 -6.04
C ALA A 301 1.71 -0.36 -6.25
N GLY A 302 2.19 -0.23 -7.49
CA GLY A 302 3.49 0.39 -7.78
C GLY A 302 3.46 1.91 -7.76
N HIS A 303 2.34 2.52 -8.15
CA HIS A 303 2.16 3.96 -8.20
C HIS A 303 1.92 4.57 -6.80
N ASP A 304 0.87 4.16 -6.11
CA ASP A 304 0.42 4.84 -4.89
C ASP A 304 1.38 4.63 -3.69
N THR A 305 1.88 3.40 -3.52
CA THR A 305 2.81 3.09 -2.42
C THR A 305 4.17 3.75 -2.59
N THR A 306 4.71 3.75 -3.82
CA THR A 306 6.02 4.35 -4.10
C THR A 306 5.96 5.87 -4.01
N ALA A 307 4.90 6.51 -4.50
CA ALA A 307 4.68 7.95 -4.34
C ALA A 307 4.57 8.35 -2.87
N SER A 308 3.83 7.58 -2.06
CA SER A 308 3.75 7.80 -0.61
C SER A 308 5.12 7.65 0.05
N ALA A 309 5.91 6.63 -0.31
CA ALA A 309 7.24 6.41 0.22
C ALA A 309 8.21 7.57 -0.11
N ILE A 310 8.21 8.04 -1.36
CA ILE A 310 9.00 9.21 -1.80
C ILE A 310 8.60 10.45 -1.00
N THR A 311 7.31 10.70 -0.82
CA THR A 311 6.81 11.85 -0.08
C THR A 311 7.29 11.86 1.37
N TRP A 312 7.20 10.73 2.06
CA TRP A 312 7.71 10.60 3.43
C TRP A 312 9.23 10.75 3.49
N MET A 313 9.96 10.17 2.53
CA MET A 313 11.41 10.27 2.45
C MET A 313 11.87 11.73 2.30
N VAL A 314 11.25 12.50 1.41
CA VAL A 314 11.55 13.93 1.23
C VAL A 314 11.26 14.72 2.52
N LYS A 315 10.13 14.42 3.20
CA LYS A 315 9.79 15.05 4.48
C LYS A 315 10.82 14.74 5.56
N PHE A 316 11.12 13.46 5.79
CA PHE A 316 12.08 13.06 6.83
C PHE A 316 13.47 13.64 6.60
N LEU A 317 13.94 13.66 5.35
CA LEU A 317 15.23 14.26 5.01
C LEU A 317 15.24 15.79 5.20
N GLY A 318 14.16 16.47 4.84
CA GLY A 318 14.04 17.92 5.06
C GLY A 318 13.93 18.31 6.54
N GLU A 319 13.58 17.38 7.42
CA GLU A 319 13.50 17.56 8.87
C GLU A 319 14.74 17.03 9.62
N ASN A 320 15.70 16.35 8.94
CA ASN A 320 16.90 15.76 9.53
C ASN A 320 18.15 16.12 8.73
N GLU A 321 18.63 17.35 8.92
CA GLU A 321 19.72 17.96 8.16
C GLU A 321 21.02 17.14 8.22
N THR A 322 21.41 16.63 9.39
CA THR A 322 22.61 15.78 9.55
C THR A 322 22.58 14.52 8.70
N VAL A 323 21.42 13.89 8.59
CA VAL A 323 21.22 12.70 7.72
C VAL A 323 21.26 13.11 6.26
N LEU A 324 20.66 14.26 5.92
CA LEU A 324 20.66 14.79 4.54
C LEU A 324 22.07 15.12 4.08
N ASP A 325 22.89 15.77 4.93
CA ASP A 325 24.26 16.14 4.59
C ASP A 325 25.15 14.90 4.36
N LYS A 326 25.04 13.89 5.24
CA LYS A 326 25.75 12.62 5.06
C LYS A 326 25.32 11.92 3.77
N LEU A 327 24.02 11.92 3.47
CA LEU A 327 23.49 11.38 2.22
C LEU A 327 24.02 12.14 1.01
N ARG A 328 24.02 13.47 1.08
CA ARG A 328 24.50 14.33 -0.02
C ARG A 328 25.96 14.09 -0.28
N ALA A 329 26.80 13.97 0.75
CA ALA A 329 28.22 13.66 0.60
C ALA A 329 28.43 12.32 -0.14
N GLU A 330 27.71 11.23 0.22
CA GLU A 330 27.76 9.96 -0.52
C GLU A 330 27.38 10.17 -1.99
N GLN A 331 26.26 10.85 -2.24
CA GLN A 331 25.69 10.96 -3.59
C GLN A 331 26.50 11.89 -4.51
N VAL A 332 27.12 12.94 -3.97
CA VAL A 332 28.04 13.80 -4.74
C VAL A 332 29.33 13.06 -5.09
N CYS A 333 29.91 12.33 -4.13
CA CYS A 333 31.05 11.47 -4.39
C CYS A 333 30.75 10.43 -5.47
N PHE A 334 29.57 9.83 -5.42
CA PHE A 334 29.10 8.87 -6.43
C PHE A 334 28.91 9.54 -7.81
N ALA A 335 28.28 10.74 -7.88
CA ALA A 335 28.09 11.49 -9.12
C ALA A 335 29.43 11.83 -9.82
N LYS A 336 30.48 12.15 -9.05
CA LYS A 336 31.85 12.38 -9.59
C LYS A 336 32.43 11.11 -10.25
N LYS A 337 32.21 9.92 -9.66
CA LYS A 337 32.60 8.64 -10.27
C LYS A 337 31.89 8.35 -11.59
N MET A 338 30.67 8.84 -11.72
CA MET A 338 29.86 8.70 -12.94
C MET A 338 30.25 9.66 -14.06
N SER A 339 31.24 10.55 -13.89
CA SER A 339 31.57 11.62 -14.82
C SER A 339 31.63 11.12 -16.29
N GLY A 340 30.84 11.77 -17.16
CA GLY A 340 30.69 11.40 -18.57
C GLY A 340 29.52 10.48 -18.92
N ARG A 341 28.75 9.98 -17.94
CA ARG A 341 27.55 9.21 -18.23
C ARG A 341 26.28 10.01 -17.83
N PRO A 342 25.35 10.24 -18.75
CA PRO A 342 24.17 11.05 -18.47
C PRO A 342 23.10 10.31 -17.62
N PHE A 343 23.12 8.97 -17.63
CA PHE A 343 22.08 8.15 -17.01
C PHE A 343 22.64 7.08 -16.08
N LEU A 344 21.86 6.79 -15.03
CA LEU A 344 22.12 5.71 -14.08
C LEU A 344 21.88 4.34 -14.71
N LYS A 345 22.69 3.36 -14.25
CA LYS A 345 22.51 1.94 -14.53
C LYS A 345 22.11 1.19 -13.24
N LEU A 346 21.72 -0.07 -13.38
CA LEU A 346 21.34 -0.88 -12.24
C LEU A 346 22.49 -1.14 -11.26
N GLU A 347 23.71 -1.32 -11.78
CA GLU A 347 24.94 -1.49 -11.00
C GLU A 347 25.18 -0.28 -10.09
N ASP A 348 24.96 0.92 -10.61
CA ASP A 348 25.11 2.18 -9.89
C ASP A 348 24.22 2.24 -8.64
N ILE A 349 22.99 1.72 -8.75
CA ILE A 349 22.04 1.65 -7.62
C ILE A 349 22.56 0.73 -6.52
N GLY A 350 23.28 -0.34 -6.88
CA GLY A 350 23.92 -1.26 -5.94
C GLY A 350 25.02 -0.63 -5.07
N GLU A 351 25.67 0.44 -5.57
CA GLU A 351 26.73 1.14 -4.85
C GLU A 351 26.22 2.18 -3.84
N MET A 352 24.94 2.59 -3.91
CA MET A 352 24.32 3.60 -3.04
C MET A 352 23.99 3.03 -1.64
N SER A 353 25.03 2.72 -0.85
CA SER A 353 24.91 2.01 0.42
C SER A 353 24.13 2.80 1.47
N TYR A 354 24.52 4.07 1.73
CA TYR A 354 23.86 4.89 2.72
C TYR A 354 22.46 5.33 2.27
N ALA A 355 22.29 5.67 1.00
CA ALA A 355 20.99 5.96 0.43
C ALA A 355 20.02 4.78 0.58
N SER A 356 20.48 3.53 0.41
CA SER A 356 19.67 2.34 0.67
C SER A 356 19.19 2.24 2.11
N LYS A 357 20.03 2.62 3.09
CA LYS A 357 19.66 2.69 4.51
C LYS A 357 18.65 3.81 4.78
N VAL A 358 18.81 4.96 4.15
CA VAL A 358 17.85 6.08 4.20
C VAL A 358 16.49 5.64 3.67
N VAL A 359 16.43 4.95 2.54
CA VAL A 359 15.18 4.39 1.99
C VAL A 359 14.53 3.41 2.98
N LYS A 360 15.30 2.50 3.57
CA LYS A 360 14.76 1.54 4.55
C LYS A 360 14.21 2.24 5.80
N GLU A 361 14.95 3.21 6.35
CA GLU A 361 14.50 3.95 7.53
C GLU A 361 13.26 4.80 7.23
N SER A 362 13.21 5.42 6.05
CA SER A 362 12.02 6.14 5.60
C SER A 362 10.78 5.22 5.52
N LEU A 363 10.95 4.02 4.97
CA LEU A 363 9.87 3.02 4.90
C LEU A 363 9.45 2.49 6.28
N ARG A 364 10.40 2.32 7.21
CA ARG A 364 10.12 1.93 8.60
C ARG A 364 9.26 3.00 9.28
N MET A 365 9.72 4.24 9.26
CA MET A 365 9.04 5.37 9.91
C MET A 365 7.67 5.66 9.29
N ALA A 366 7.58 5.68 7.96
CA ALA A 366 6.32 5.92 7.25
C ALA A 366 5.33 4.78 7.45
N SER A 367 5.80 3.54 7.55
CA SER A 367 4.94 2.34 7.55
C SER A 367 3.85 2.45 6.49
N VAL A 368 4.25 2.65 5.21
CA VAL A 368 3.35 2.96 4.08
C VAL A 368 2.20 1.95 4.00
N VAL A 369 2.49 0.66 4.22
CA VAL A 369 1.49 -0.39 4.41
C VAL A 369 1.46 -0.75 5.89
N PRO A 370 0.49 -0.23 6.68
CA PRO A 370 0.55 -0.30 8.14
C PRO A 370 0.17 -1.68 8.71
N TRP A 371 -0.49 -2.56 7.94
CA TRP A 371 -0.86 -3.91 8.41
C TRP A 371 -0.95 -4.93 7.27
N PHE A 372 -0.82 -6.22 7.65
CA PHE A 372 -0.92 -7.36 6.74
C PHE A 372 -2.02 -8.32 7.20
N PRO A 373 -3.21 -8.33 6.55
CA PRO A 373 -4.32 -9.20 6.92
C PRO A 373 -4.10 -10.65 6.46
N ARG A 374 -4.55 -11.59 7.29
CA ARG A 374 -4.63 -13.03 6.99
C ARG A 374 -5.94 -13.60 7.54
N LEU A 375 -6.53 -14.54 6.81
CA LEU A 375 -7.62 -15.39 7.28
C LEU A 375 -7.02 -16.65 7.91
N VAL A 376 -7.52 -17.05 9.07
CA VAL A 376 -7.14 -18.28 9.76
C VAL A 376 -7.89 -19.46 9.15
N LEU A 377 -7.15 -20.44 8.63
CA LEU A 377 -7.69 -21.64 7.98
C LEU A 377 -7.85 -22.81 8.95
N GLN A 378 -7.06 -22.85 10.02
CA GLN A 378 -7.07 -23.87 11.06
C GLN A 378 -6.82 -23.21 12.42
N ASP A 379 -7.42 -23.72 13.47
CA ASP A 379 -7.19 -23.24 14.84
C ASP A 379 -5.68 -23.28 15.16
N CYS A 380 -5.21 -22.24 15.81
CA CYS A 380 -3.79 -22.09 16.13
C CYS A 380 -3.58 -21.23 17.37
N ASP A 381 -2.39 -21.34 17.97
CA ASP A 381 -1.99 -20.52 19.10
C ASP A 381 -1.08 -19.39 18.61
N ILE A 382 -1.38 -18.15 19.05
CA ILE A 382 -0.56 -16.97 18.82
C ILE A 382 -0.39 -16.22 20.14
N GLU A 383 0.84 -16.00 20.58
CA GLU A 383 1.17 -15.32 21.84
C GLU A 383 0.46 -15.92 23.07
N GLY A 384 0.26 -17.25 23.08
CA GLY A 384 -0.43 -17.95 24.18
C GLY A 384 -1.95 -17.94 24.08
N TYR A 385 -2.52 -17.33 23.04
CA TYR A 385 -3.96 -17.28 22.85
C TYR A 385 -4.42 -18.19 21.72
N LYS A 386 -5.59 -18.83 21.90
CA LYS A 386 -6.26 -19.65 20.86
C LYS A 386 -6.96 -18.79 19.84
N ILE A 387 -6.57 -18.90 18.59
CA ILE A 387 -7.14 -18.18 17.45
C ILE A 387 -7.95 -19.18 16.64
N LYS A 388 -9.23 -18.91 16.48
CA LYS A 388 -10.19 -19.84 15.85
C LYS A 388 -10.16 -19.71 14.32
N ARG A 389 -10.38 -20.82 13.62
CA ARG A 389 -10.63 -20.86 12.19
C ARG A 389 -11.71 -19.84 11.80
N GLY A 390 -11.51 -19.15 10.68
CA GLY A 390 -12.43 -18.13 10.17
C GLY A 390 -12.21 -16.72 10.73
N TRP A 391 -11.34 -16.54 11.75
CA TRP A 391 -10.97 -15.23 12.22
C TRP A 391 -9.95 -14.57 11.30
N ASN A 392 -9.92 -13.24 11.27
CA ASN A 392 -8.92 -12.47 10.56
C ASN A 392 -7.79 -12.11 11.53
N VAL A 393 -6.55 -12.42 11.19
CA VAL A 393 -5.37 -11.99 11.94
C VAL A 393 -4.66 -10.90 11.17
N ASN A 394 -4.35 -9.80 11.85
CA ASN A 394 -3.71 -8.64 11.25
C ASN A 394 -2.37 -8.38 11.90
N VAL A 395 -1.28 -8.53 11.15
CA VAL A 395 0.05 -8.14 11.61
C VAL A 395 0.15 -6.62 11.51
N ASN A 396 0.31 -5.93 12.64
CA ASN A 396 0.47 -4.49 12.70
C ASN A 396 1.94 -4.11 12.47
N ALA A 397 2.29 -3.82 11.22
CA ALA A 397 3.65 -3.46 10.83
C ALA A 397 4.16 -2.21 11.55
N LYS A 398 3.30 -1.19 11.70
CA LYS A 398 3.69 0.05 12.37
C LYS A 398 4.08 -0.19 13.83
N SER A 399 3.33 -1.00 14.57
CA SER A 399 3.69 -1.33 15.95
C SER A 399 5.01 -2.13 16.03
N VAL A 400 5.30 -3.01 15.06
CA VAL A 400 6.59 -3.70 14.97
C VAL A 400 7.72 -2.72 14.68
N HIS A 401 7.54 -1.80 13.76
CA HIS A 401 8.52 -0.78 13.37
C HIS A 401 8.86 0.21 14.51
N PHE A 402 7.93 0.43 15.44
CA PHE A 402 8.09 1.35 16.57
C PHE A 402 8.21 0.63 17.92
N ASP A 403 8.44 -0.68 17.92
CA ASP A 403 8.66 -1.44 19.17
C ASP A 403 10.06 -1.15 19.74
N PRO A 404 10.15 -0.53 20.94
CA PRO A 404 11.45 -0.25 21.58
C PRO A 404 12.23 -1.52 21.96
N ALA A 405 11.58 -2.68 22.06
CA ALA A 405 12.25 -3.96 22.24
C ALA A 405 13.00 -4.43 20.98
N VAL A 406 12.73 -3.81 19.84
CA VAL A 406 13.27 -4.18 18.52
C VAL A 406 14.18 -3.09 17.99
N HIS A 407 13.81 -1.84 18.19
CA HIS A 407 14.51 -0.66 17.65
C HIS A 407 14.83 0.31 18.79
N ASP A 408 16.10 0.58 19.02
CA ASP A 408 16.54 1.64 19.93
C ASP A 408 16.04 2.99 19.42
N ASN A 409 15.50 3.84 20.30
CA ASN A 409 14.92 5.13 19.94
C ASN A 409 14.03 5.07 18.68
N PRO A 410 12.93 4.30 18.71
CA PRO A 410 12.18 3.95 17.49
C PRO A 410 11.56 5.14 16.77
N PHE A 411 11.46 6.31 17.42
CA PHE A 411 10.92 7.55 16.86
C PHE A 411 11.98 8.45 16.23
N GLU A 412 13.26 8.12 16.37
CA GLU A 412 14.38 8.82 15.75
C GLU A 412 14.60 8.32 14.32
N PHE A 413 14.80 9.26 13.39
CA PHE A 413 15.15 8.94 12.00
C PHE A 413 16.65 8.65 11.89
N ASN A 414 17.03 7.40 12.03
CA ASN A 414 18.42 6.95 12.09
C ASN A 414 18.69 5.82 11.07
N PRO A 415 19.20 6.13 9.87
CA PRO A 415 19.54 5.14 8.86
C PRO A 415 20.62 4.13 9.29
N SER A 416 21.52 4.48 10.23
CA SER A 416 22.57 3.58 10.73
C SER A 416 22.01 2.38 11.50
N ARG A 417 20.74 2.40 11.85
CA ARG A 417 19.98 1.25 12.38
C ARG A 417 20.07 0.02 11.45
N PHE A 418 20.27 0.23 10.16
CA PHE A 418 20.41 -0.79 9.14
C PHE A 418 21.87 -1.15 8.82
N ASP A 419 22.84 -0.81 9.67
CA ASP A 419 24.23 -1.24 9.52
C ASP A 419 24.40 -2.74 9.79
N ASP A 420 23.58 -3.29 10.71
CA ASP A 420 23.55 -4.71 11.03
C ASP A 420 22.11 -5.26 10.94
N GLU A 421 21.77 -5.79 9.76
CA GLU A 421 20.44 -6.37 9.48
C GLU A 421 20.25 -7.77 10.11
N SER A 422 21.30 -8.39 10.62
CA SER A 422 21.24 -9.75 11.18
C SER A 422 20.54 -9.81 12.53
N LYS A 423 20.44 -8.69 13.23
CA LYS A 423 20.02 -8.63 14.63
C LYS A 423 18.57 -9.02 14.88
N LEU A 424 17.65 -8.76 13.96
CA LEU A 424 16.22 -9.05 14.18
C LEU A 424 15.47 -9.35 12.88
N PRO A 425 15.38 -10.61 12.47
CA PRO A 425 14.52 -10.99 11.35
C PRO A 425 13.07 -10.60 11.64
N TYR A 426 12.37 -10.03 10.65
CA TYR A 426 10.99 -9.51 10.75
C TYR A 426 10.81 -8.23 11.59
N SER A 427 11.90 -7.53 11.93
CA SER A 427 11.83 -6.19 12.53
C SER A 427 11.46 -5.11 11.53
N PHE A 428 11.78 -5.33 10.25
CA PHE A 428 11.46 -4.46 9.14
C PHE A 428 10.49 -5.14 8.18
N LEU A 429 9.28 -4.61 8.10
CA LEU A 429 8.19 -5.12 7.27
C LEU A 429 7.80 -4.16 6.13
N GLY A 430 8.69 -3.25 5.72
CA GLY A 430 8.41 -2.25 4.68
C GLY A 430 7.95 -2.84 3.35
N PHE A 431 8.40 -4.06 3.04
CA PHE A 431 7.99 -4.83 1.85
C PHE A 431 7.21 -6.11 2.18
N GLY A 432 6.71 -6.22 3.43
CA GLY A 432 6.13 -7.48 3.91
C GLY A 432 7.18 -8.57 4.12
N ALA A 433 6.72 -9.81 4.26
CA ALA A 433 7.60 -10.97 4.44
C ALA A 433 6.95 -12.26 3.97
N GLY A 434 7.74 -13.35 3.88
CA GLY A 434 7.28 -14.69 3.50
C GLY A 434 6.87 -14.81 2.04
N GLY A 435 6.01 -15.76 1.73
CA GLY A 435 5.56 -16.07 0.37
C GLY A 435 4.82 -14.93 -0.35
N ARG A 436 4.40 -13.90 0.38
CA ARG A 436 3.70 -12.71 -0.13
C ARG A 436 4.56 -11.44 -0.04
N THR A 437 5.88 -11.55 0.09
CA THR A 437 6.80 -10.42 -0.02
C THR A 437 6.53 -9.64 -1.31
N CYS A 438 6.69 -8.31 -1.26
CA CYS A 438 6.40 -7.42 -2.39
C CYS A 438 7.08 -7.90 -3.68
N LEU A 439 6.29 -8.10 -4.73
CA LEU A 439 6.79 -8.50 -6.06
C LEU A 439 7.66 -7.39 -6.67
N GLY A 440 7.23 -6.12 -6.52
CA GLY A 440 7.91 -4.95 -7.06
C GLY A 440 8.98 -4.36 -6.14
N MET A 441 9.50 -5.09 -5.14
CA MET A 441 10.43 -4.55 -4.14
C MET A 441 11.69 -3.93 -4.78
N ASN A 442 12.31 -4.63 -5.71
CA ASN A 442 13.53 -4.15 -6.37
C ASN A 442 13.25 -2.92 -7.24
N MET A 443 12.12 -2.92 -7.95
CA MET A 443 11.67 -1.78 -8.74
C MET A 443 11.39 -0.55 -7.86
N ALA A 444 10.64 -0.71 -6.77
CA ALA A 444 10.33 0.38 -5.87
C ALA A 444 11.60 0.97 -5.22
N LYS A 445 12.56 0.11 -4.82
CA LYS A 445 13.86 0.56 -4.32
C LYS A 445 14.63 1.34 -5.38
N ALA A 446 14.68 0.83 -6.61
CA ALA A 446 15.36 1.50 -7.71
C ALA A 446 14.74 2.88 -8.00
N MET A 447 13.42 2.98 -8.12
CA MET A 447 12.73 4.26 -8.32
C MET A 447 13.03 5.26 -7.21
N MET A 448 12.99 4.82 -5.94
CA MET A 448 13.30 5.70 -4.80
C MET A 448 14.76 6.13 -4.78
N LEU A 449 15.70 5.25 -5.10
CA LEU A 449 17.15 5.57 -5.13
C LEU A 449 17.52 6.49 -6.28
N VAL A 450 16.98 6.28 -7.48
CA VAL A 450 17.16 7.20 -8.63
C VAL A 450 16.58 8.58 -8.30
N PHE A 451 15.37 8.63 -7.76
CA PHE A 451 14.74 9.89 -7.34
C PHE A 451 15.57 10.61 -6.29
N LEU A 452 16.02 9.87 -5.28
CA LEU A 452 16.83 10.40 -4.19
C LEU A 452 18.16 10.98 -4.70
N HIS A 453 18.88 10.21 -5.53
CA HIS A 453 20.12 10.64 -6.13
C HIS A 453 19.97 11.99 -6.86
N ARG A 454 19.00 12.06 -7.79
CA ARG A 454 18.77 13.28 -8.59
C ARG A 454 18.31 14.45 -7.74
N LEU A 455 17.47 14.22 -6.74
CA LEU A 455 17.01 15.29 -5.85
C LEU A 455 18.17 15.88 -5.02
N VAL A 456 18.95 15.02 -4.33
CA VAL A 456 19.95 15.50 -3.35
C VAL A 456 21.21 16.07 -3.99
N THR A 457 21.56 15.63 -5.21
CA THR A 457 22.73 16.14 -5.94
C THR A 457 22.45 17.44 -6.68
N THR A 458 21.18 17.77 -6.94
CA THR A 458 20.83 18.92 -7.79
C THR A 458 20.09 20.01 -7.03
N TYR A 459 19.33 19.65 -5.97
CA TYR A 459 18.42 20.60 -5.31
C TYR A 459 18.58 20.64 -3.81
N LYS A 460 18.24 21.82 -3.24
CA LYS A 460 17.89 22.02 -1.84
C LYS A 460 16.38 22.17 -1.75
N TRP A 461 15.82 21.74 -0.64
CA TRP A 461 14.40 21.97 -0.36
C TRP A 461 14.16 22.26 1.13
N ARG A 462 13.10 22.96 1.39
CA ARG A 462 12.60 23.24 2.75
C ARG A 462 11.14 22.79 2.84
N VAL A 463 10.82 21.96 3.81
CA VAL A 463 9.45 21.55 4.12
C VAL A 463 8.69 22.77 4.66
N LEU A 464 7.55 23.09 4.05
CA LEU A 464 6.74 24.27 4.41
C LEU A 464 5.68 23.95 5.46
N ASP A 465 5.28 22.67 5.57
CA ASP A 465 4.26 22.23 6.51
C ASP A 465 4.77 21.02 7.30
N PRO A 466 5.00 21.17 8.62
CA PRO A 466 5.44 20.06 9.47
C PRO A 466 4.34 19.05 9.79
N ASP A 467 3.06 19.32 9.43
CA ASP A 467 1.94 18.43 9.72
C ASP A 467 2.15 17.03 9.13
N SER A 468 2.07 16.02 9.98
CA SER A 468 2.21 14.59 9.62
C SER A 468 0.87 13.85 9.65
N THR A 469 -0.26 14.57 9.66
CA THR A 469 -1.58 13.93 9.57
C THR A 469 -1.78 13.21 8.26
N LEU A 470 -2.50 12.08 8.33
CA LEU A 470 -2.72 11.24 7.17
C LEU A 470 -3.97 11.67 6.39
N GLU A 471 -3.95 11.39 5.10
CA GLU A 471 -5.12 11.56 4.24
C GLU A 471 -6.26 10.64 4.71
N LYS A 472 -7.46 11.18 4.76
CA LYS A 472 -8.67 10.41 5.11
C LYS A 472 -8.99 9.41 4.02
N TRP A 473 -9.37 8.20 4.42
CA TRP A 473 -9.78 7.13 3.51
C TRP A 473 -8.68 6.59 2.59
N ALA A 474 -7.42 6.95 2.83
CA ALA A 474 -6.31 6.34 2.11
C ALA A 474 -6.00 4.94 2.66
N LEU A 475 -5.77 3.98 1.76
CA LEU A 475 -5.37 2.62 2.12
C LEU A 475 -3.92 2.57 2.63
N PHE A 476 -3.10 3.46 2.09
CA PHE A 476 -1.68 3.62 2.44
C PHE A 476 -1.46 4.87 3.29
N SER A 477 -0.36 4.91 4.04
CA SER A 477 -0.01 6.07 4.89
C SER A 477 0.42 7.26 4.04
N ARG A 478 -0.52 8.04 3.52
CA ARG A 478 -0.31 9.25 2.72
C ARG A 478 -0.46 10.50 3.59
N LEU A 479 0.43 11.47 3.41
CA LEU A 479 0.31 12.76 4.06
C LEU A 479 -0.89 13.54 3.53
N LYS A 480 -1.70 14.09 4.41
CA LYS A 480 -2.91 14.86 4.06
C LYS A 480 -2.61 16.05 3.16
N ASN A 481 -1.57 16.80 3.49
CA ASN A 481 -1.16 18.01 2.76
C ASN A 481 -0.09 17.71 1.70
N GLY A 482 0.27 16.43 1.51
CA GLY A 482 1.16 15.95 0.44
C GLY A 482 2.61 16.44 0.54
N CYS A 483 3.06 17.00 1.67
CA CYS A 483 4.39 17.56 1.88
C CYS A 483 4.72 18.71 0.89
N PRO A 484 4.16 19.92 1.08
CA PRO A 484 4.56 21.08 0.30
C PRO A 484 6.02 21.48 0.65
N VAL A 485 6.84 21.69 -0.38
CA VAL A 485 8.25 22.07 -0.26
C VAL A 485 8.57 23.27 -1.14
N LEU A 486 9.49 24.11 -0.66
CA LEU A 486 10.16 25.13 -1.47
C LEU A 486 11.45 24.50 -2.01
N VAL A 487 11.62 24.47 -3.33
CA VAL A 487 12.77 23.86 -4.01
C VAL A 487 13.64 24.93 -4.65
N THR A 488 14.96 24.81 -4.50
CA THR A 488 15.96 25.67 -5.14
C THR A 488 17.13 24.82 -5.63
N ARG A 489 17.73 25.20 -6.77
CA ARG A 489 18.93 24.50 -7.29
C ARG A 489 20.13 24.75 -6.38
N LEU A 490 21.00 23.76 -6.22
CA LEU A 490 22.30 23.91 -5.58
C LEU A 490 23.20 24.80 -6.46
N ALA A 491 23.95 25.74 -5.85
CA ALA A 491 24.99 26.47 -6.56
C ALA A 491 26.16 25.51 -6.92
N GLU A 492 26.76 25.71 -8.07
CA GLU A 492 27.87 24.85 -8.54
C GLU A 492 29.05 24.81 -7.56
N GLU A 493 29.37 25.93 -6.89
CA GLU A 493 30.41 26.01 -5.85
C GLU A 493 30.15 25.12 -4.63
N THR A 494 28.89 24.82 -4.32
CA THR A 494 28.52 23.99 -3.15
C THR A 494 28.79 22.50 -3.40
N THR A 495 28.80 22.06 -4.66
CA THR A 495 29.10 20.69 -5.05
C THR A 495 30.60 20.36 -4.92
N ASP A 496 31.48 21.33 -5.07
CA ASP A 496 32.93 21.14 -4.93
C ASP A 496 33.40 21.13 -3.48
N ALA A 497 32.81 22.00 -2.63
CA ALA A 497 33.13 22.11 -1.20
C ALA A 497 32.66 20.92 -0.35
N LEU A 498 31.73 20.09 -0.83
CA LEU A 498 31.24 18.89 -0.14
C LEU A 498 32.02 17.62 -0.51
N ALA A 499 33.03 17.74 -1.36
CA ALA A 499 33.78 16.63 -1.90
C ALA A 499 35.25 16.60 -1.44
N ASP A 500 35.70 17.61 -0.70
CA ASP A 500 36.96 17.68 0.06
C ASP A 500 36.70 17.28 1.53
#